data_6110192e93a44cc0bcb4b2e307f6c595
#
_entry.id   6110192e93a44cc0bcb4b2e307f6c595
#
_cell.length_a   1.000
_cell.length_b   1.000
_cell.length_c   1.000
_cell.angle_alpha   90.00
_cell.angle_beta   90.00
_cell.angle_gamma   90.00
#
_symmetry.space_group_name_H-M   'P 1'
#
loop_
_entity.id
_entity.type
_entity.pdbx_description
1 polymer ?
#
loop_
_entity_poly.entity_id
_entity_poly.type
_entity_poly.pdbx_seq_one_letter_code
_entity_poly.pdbx_strand_id
1 'polypeptide(L)'
;MRKIIFNDDKALIDSGTFFGRGVFETILIKDEPQFLKEHVERLNYGIRKLSLGEYINSEIVLEKINEYKLNNLALKIVVTEKNIIFSTRVIKYKVEDYKNGFKVKISNNIRNSKSSLTYIKSINYLDNLLEYEKAQEEGYNESLFLNENNKLSEGCTTNVFIVKDNEIYTPSEKCGFLNGIIRKYVIDNFKVYEKEISKEELLSADEVFLTNSLVGVIKVSEIEGYKFKSKIGEDVRKTYEEYIGIREEK
;
A
#
# COMPACT_ATOMS: atom_id res chain seq x y z
N MET A 1 -28.61 2.48 6.89
CA MET A 1 -27.66 1.43 7.36
C MET A 1 -27.16 0.65 6.15
N ARG A 2 -25.85 0.44 6.01
CA ARG A 2 -25.27 -0.35 4.91
C ARG A 2 -25.47 -1.84 5.15
N LYS A 3 -25.59 -2.62 4.06
CA LYS A 3 -25.55 -4.08 4.10
C LYS A 3 -24.12 -4.53 4.40
N ILE A 4 -23.95 -5.39 5.40
CA ILE A 4 -22.67 -6.02 5.73
C ILE A 4 -22.59 -7.36 5.03
N ILE A 5 -21.48 -7.60 4.33
CA ILE A 5 -21.24 -8.77 3.48
C ILE A 5 -19.88 -9.34 3.81
N PHE A 6 -19.77 -10.66 3.96
CA PHE A 6 -18.52 -11.34 4.21
C PHE A 6 -18.34 -12.51 3.24
N ASN A 7 -17.30 -12.43 2.37
CA ASN A 7 -16.99 -13.45 1.35
C ASN A 7 -18.23 -13.94 0.56
N ASP A 8 -19.16 -13.02 0.24
CA ASP A 8 -20.42 -13.29 -0.48
C ASP A 8 -20.52 -12.34 -1.69
N ASP A 9 -21.22 -12.77 -2.73
CA ASP A 9 -21.40 -12.05 -3.99
C ASP A 9 -22.66 -11.17 -4.07
N LYS A 10 -23.49 -11.15 -3.02
CA LYS A 10 -24.79 -10.47 -2.99
C LYS A 10 -24.73 -8.99 -2.59
N ALA A 11 -23.82 -8.22 -3.20
CA ALA A 11 -23.79 -6.78 -2.97
C ALA A 11 -25.00 -6.05 -3.53
N LEU A 12 -25.41 -4.95 -2.86
CA LEU A 12 -26.45 -4.07 -3.37
C LEU A 12 -25.87 -3.17 -4.46
N ILE A 13 -26.59 -3.03 -5.55
CA ILE A 13 -26.21 -2.10 -6.63
C ILE A 13 -26.35 -0.66 -6.13
N ASP A 14 -25.30 0.11 -6.31
CA ASP A 14 -25.20 1.52 -5.91
C ASP A 14 -24.21 2.30 -6.79
N SER A 15 -23.87 3.52 -6.39
CA SER A 15 -22.89 4.35 -7.09
C SER A 15 -21.48 3.76 -7.12
N GLY A 16 -21.16 2.85 -6.20
CA GLY A 16 -19.94 2.06 -6.22
C GLY A 16 -19.87 1.14 -7.44
N THR A 17 -20.97 0.45 -7.74
CA THR A 17 -21.10 -0.44 -8.89
C THR A 17 -20.99 0.29 -10.22
N PHE A 18 -21.66 1.44 -10.34
CA PHE A 18 -21.71 2.16 -11.62
C PHE A 18 -20.54 3.09 -11.90
N PHE A 19 -19.96 3.69 -10.85
CA PHE A 19 -18.99 4.77 -11.00
C PHE A 19 -17.71 4.55 -10.19
N GLY A 20 -17.54 3.40 -9.53
CA GLY A 20 -16.40 3.17 -8.66
C GLY A 20 -16.40 4.09 -7.43
N ARG A 21 -17.58 4.61 -7.00
CA ARG A 21 -17.69 5.49 -5.84
C ARG A 21 -17.66 4.67 -4.54
N GLY A 22 -16.47 4.40 -4.07
CA GLY A 22 -16.22 3.63 -2.87
C GLY A 22 -14.76 3.73 -2.43
N VAL A 23 -14.49 3.25 -1.24
CA VAL A 23 -13.15 3.19 -0.65
C VAL A 23 -12.83 1.79 -0.18
N PHE A 24 -11.56 1.46 -0.05
CA PHE A 24 -11.16 0.15 0.45
C PHE A 24 -9.93 0.23 1.35
N GLU A 25 -9.77 -0.79 2.18
CA GLU A 25 -8.58 -1.07 2.94
C GLU A 25 -8.15 -2.51 2.75
N THR A 26 -6.88 -2.79 3.05
CA THR A 26 -6.35 -4.14 3.11
C THR A 26 -5.46 -4.23 4.34
N ILE A 27 -5.90 -5.01 5.31
CA ILE A 27 -5.30 -5.14 6.64
C ILE A 27 -4.60 -6.50 6.73
N LEU A 28 -3.36 -6.50 7.19
CA LEU A 28 -2.66 -7.72 7.57
C LEU A 28 -3.22 -8.21 8.91
N ILE A 29 -3.79 -9.41 8.90
CA ILE A 29 -4.16 -10.11 10.13
C ILE A 29 -3.05 -11.11 10.43
N LYS A 30 -2.41 -10.93 11.55
CA LYS A 30 -1.54 -11.91 12.22
C LYS A 30 -2.36 -12.50 13.38
N ASP A 31 -1.82 -12.63 14.56
CA ASP A 31 -2.63 -12.92 15.77
C ASP A 31 -3.64 -11.81 16.04
N GLU A 32 -3.30 -10.57 15.65
CA GLU A 32 -4.15 -9.40 15.69
C GLU A 32 -4.10 -8.61 14.37
N PRO A 33 -5.12 -7.75 14.09
CA PRO A 33 -5.10 -6.87 12.92
C PRO A 33 -4.03 -5.77 13.09
N GLN A 34 -3.08 -5.74 12.19
CA GLN A 34 -1.99 -4.78 12.23
C GLN A 34 -2.48 -3.38 11.84
N PHE A 35 -2.14 -2.36 12.64
CA PHE A 35 -2.48 -0.95 12.40
C PHE A 35 -4.00 -0.70 12.17
N LEU A 36 -4.86 -1.44 12.87
CA LEU A 36 -6.31 -1.36 12.66
C LEU A 36 -6.85 0.07 12.77
N LYS A 37 -6.39 0.82 13.78
CA LYS A 37 -6.83 2.21 14.01
C LYS A 37 -6.51 3.08 12.80
N GLU A 38 -5.30 3.05 12.30
CA GLU A 38 -4.82 3.84 11.16
C GLU A 38 -5.56 3.45 9.88
N HIS A 39 -5.85 2.16 9.67
CA HIS A 39 -6.67 1.68 8.57
C HIS A 39 -8.09 2.24 8.64
N VAL A 40 -8.74 2.19 9.79
CA VAL A 40 -10.11 2.70 9.98
C VAL A 40 -10.15 4.22 9.83
N GLU A 41 -9.16 4.94 10.34
CA GLU A 41 -9.04 6.40 10.17
C GLU A 41 -8.92 6.79 8.69
N ARG A 42 -8.06 6.09 7.91
CA ARG A 42 -7.89 6.34 6.48
C ARG A 42 -9.14 5.96 5.68
N LEU A 43 -9.79 4.85 6.03
CA LEU A 43 -11.05 4.45 5.43
C LEU A 43 -12.13 5.54 5.64
N ASN A 44 -12.25 6.05 6.87
CA ASN A 44 -13.19 7.10 7.22
C ASN A 44 -12.85 8.46 6.57
N TYR A 45 -11.58 8.77 6.39
CA TYR A 45 -11.15 9.90 5.58
C TYR A 45 -11.72 9.81 4.16
N GLY A 46 -11.60 8.64 3.52
CA GLY A 46 -12.13 8.41 2.18
C GLY A 46 -13.67 8.41 2.14
N ILE A 47 -14.36 7.82 3.14
CA ILE A 47 -15.81 7.88 3.30
C ILE A 47 -16.29 9.34 3.31
N ARG A 48 -15.63 10.19 4.09
CA ARG A 48 -15.93 11.62 4.15
C ARG A 48 -15.70 12.31 2.81
N LYS A 49 -14.55 12.09 2.20
CA LYS A 49 -14.18 12.73 0.92
C LYS A 49 -15.11 12.38 -0.23
N LEU A 50 -15.60 11.15 -0.26
CA LEU A 50 -16.52 10.68 -1.29
C LEU A 50 -17.99 10.77 -0.87
N SER A 51 -18.31 11.36 0.30
CA SER A 51 -19.67 11.50 0.82
C SER A 51 -20.45 10.19 0.80
N LEU A 52 -19.85 9.12 1.34
CA LEU A 52 -20.45 7.78 1.36
C LEU A 52 -21.40 7.56 2.54
N GLY A 53 -21.57 8.54 3.43
CA GLY A 53 -22.46 8.45 4.60
C GLY A 53 -21.73 8.08 5.89
N GLU A 54 -22.29 7.18 6.70
CA GLU A 54 -21.82 6.86 8.05
C GLU A 54 -20.37 6.34 8.09
N TYR A 55 -19.63 6.69 9.14
CA TYR A 55 -18.28 6.20 9.38
C TYR A 55 -18.32 4.75 9.90
N ILE A 56 -17.18 4.09 9.79
CA ILE A 56 -16.95 2.75 10.34
C ILE A 56 -16.11 2.90 11.61
N ASN A 57 -16.45 2.14 12.65
CA ASN A 57 -15.61 2.00 13.85
C ASN A 57 -14.76 0.72 13.77
N SER A 58 -13.73 0.63 14.63
CA SER A 58 -12.88 -0.57 14.69
C SER A 58 -13.62 -1.79 15.22
N GLU A 59 -14.68 -1.61 16.00
CA GLU A 59 -15.44 -2.67 16.63
C GLU A 59 -16.08 -3.60 15.60
N ILE A 60 -16.69 -3.05 14.55
CA ILE A 60 -17.29 -3.85 13.47
C ILE A 60 -16.23 -4.71 12.74
N VAL A 61 -15.00 -4.23 12.64
CA VAL A 61 -13.90 -4.99 12.03
C VAL A 61 -13.46 -6.12 12.96
N LEU A 62 -13.29 -5.81 14.26
CA LEU A 62 -12.92 -6.80 15.28
C LEU A 62 -14.01 -7.87 15.43
N GLU A 63 -15.29 -7.51 15.41
CA GLU A 63 -16.40 -8.47 15.43
C GLU A 63 -16.26 -9.47 14.28
N LYS A 64 -15.97 -9.02 13.07
CA LYS A 64 -15.81 -9.91 11.91
C LYS A 64 -14.55 -10.77 12.00
N ILE A 65 -13.45 -10.23 12.49
CA ILE A 65 -12.21 -11.00 12.73
C ILE A 65 -12.48 -12.13 13.72
N ASN A 66 -13.18 -11.84 14.83
CA ASN A 66 -13.50 -12.81 15.87
C ASN A 66 -14.55 -13.84 15.39
N GLU A 67 -15.64 -13.37 14.75
CA GLU A 67 -16.72 -14.23 14.23
C GLU A 67 -16.18 -15.31 13.28
N TYR A 68 -15.28 -14.91 12.36
CA TYR A 68 -14.70 -15.81 11.35
C TYR A 68 -13.32 -16.36 11.72
N LYS A 69 -12.83 -16.08 12.94
CA LYS A 69 -11.51 -16.56 13.45
C LYS A 69 -10.37 -16.30 12.47
N LEU A 70 -10.32 -15.08 11.94
CA LEU A 70 -9.35 -14.72 10.92
C LEU A 70 -7.94 -14.65 11.51
N ASN A 71 -6.99 -15.34 10.88
CA ASN A 71 -5.57 -15.32 11.26
C ASN A 71 -4.68 -15.59 10.04
N ASN A 72 -3.49 -15.01 10.01
CA ASN A 72 -2.46 -15.17 8.98
C ASN A 72 -2.98 -14.96 7.54
N LEU A 73 -3.72 -13.89 7.32
CA LEU A 73 -4.31 -13.55 6.03
C LEU A 73 -4.43 -12.03 5.81
N ALA A 74 -4.79 -11.66 4.60
CA ALA A 74 -5.16 -10.29 4.25
C ALA A 74 -6.68 -10.14 4.30
N LEU A 75 -7.16 -9.20 5.12
CA LEU A 75 -8.56 -8.79 5.18
C LEU A 75 -8.74 -7.54 4.32
N LYS A 76 -9.57 -7.61 3.28
CA LYS A 76 -9.99 -6.47 2.49
C LYS A 76 -11.36 -5.99 2.97
N ILE A 77 -11.49 -4.68 3.17
CA ILE A 77 -12.73 -4.01 3.52
C ILE A 77 -13.04 -3.04 2.38
N VAL A 78 -14.22 -3.15 1.78
CA VAL A 78 -14.71 -2.20 0.77
C VAL A 78 -15.96 -1.52 1.31
N VAL A 79 -16.02 -0.19 1.21
CA VAL A 79 -17.18 0.59 1.63
C VAL A 79 -17.69 1.38 0.46
N THR A 80 -18.98 1.17 0.15
CA THR A 80 -19.73 1.96 -0.80
C THR A 80 -20.91 2.65 -0.10
N GLU A 81 -21.76 3.31 -0.84
CA GLU A 81 -22.95 3.97 -0.29
C GLU A 81 -23.87 2.99 0.46
N LYS A 82 -24.08 1.78 -0.10
CA LYS A 82 -25.02 0.78 0.43
C LYS A 82 -24.37 -0.46 1.04
N ASN A 83 -23.05 -0.64 0.90
CA ASN A 83 -22.39 -1.88 1.30
C ASN A 83 -21.17 -1.64 2.17
N ILE A 84 -20.93 -2.57 3.10
CA ILE A 84 -19.63 -2.84 3.72
C ILE A 84 -19.29 -4.29 3.37
N ILE A 85 -18.25 -4.48 2.56
CA ILE A 85 -17.86 -5.80 2.07
C ILE A 85 -16.54 -6.18 2.71
N PHE A 86 -16.53 -7.30 3.41
CA PHE A 86 -15.34 -7.95 3.93
C PHE A 86 -14.98 -9.12 3.04
N SER A 87 -13.73 -9.22 2.62
CA SER A 87 -13.22 -10.38 1.92
C SER A 87 -11.82 -10.72 2.37
N THR A 88 -11.49 -12.01 2.34
CA THR A 88 -10.18 -12.51 2.79
C THR A 88 -9.41 -13.14 1.64
N ARG A 89 -8.10 -13.06 1.72
CA ARG A 89 -7.19 -13.77 0.80
C ARG A 89 -5.90 -14.17 1.49
N VAL A 90 -5.24 -15.18 0.97
CA VAL A 90 -3.91 -15.60 1.42
C VAL A 90 -2.89 -14.50 1.09
N ILE A 91 -1.91 -14.33 1.96
CA ILE A 91 -0.76 -13.45 1.74
C ILE A 91 0.12 -14.10 0.67
N LYS A 92 0.38 -13.40 -0.43
CA LYS A 92 1.11 -13.94 -1.59
C LYS A 92 2.63 -13.85 -1.48
N TYR A 93 3.14 -13.00 -0.57
CA TYR A 93 4.58 -12.75 -0.44
C TYR A 93 5.27 -13.91 0.28
N LYS A 94 6.39 -14.35 -0.28
CA LYS A 94 7.17 -15.51 0.17
C LYS A 94 8.50 -15.06 0.76
N VAL A 95 9.14 -15.94 1.50
CA VAL A 95 10.50 -15.70 2.05
C VAL A 95 11.50 -15.36 0.95
N GLU A 96 11.39 -16.00 -0.22
CA GLU A 96 12.23 -15.75 -1.38
C GLU A 96 12.13 -14.31 -1.90
N ASP A 97 10.94 -13.68 -1.82
CA ASP A 97 10.74 -12.29 -2.25
C ASP A 97 11.56 -11.34 -1.38
N TYR A 98 11.61 -11.57 -0.07
CA TYR A 98 12.42 -10.77 0.87
C TYR A 98 13.91 -11.04 0.70
N LYS A 99 14.29 -12.29 0.45
CA LYS A 99 15.69 -12.66 0.22
C LYS A 99 16.24 -12.04 -1.06
N ASN A 100 15.51 -12.15 -2.15
CA ASN A 100 15.94 -11.71 -3.48
C ASN A 100 15.70 -10.21 -3.71
N GLY A 101 14.71 -9.62 -3.04
CA GLY A 101 14.23 -8.27 -3.30
C GLY A 101 13.38 -8.18 -4.57
N PHE A 102 12.66 -7.09 -4.71
CA PHE A 102 11.80 -6.86 -5.87
C PHE A 102 12.59 -6.34 -7.08
N LYS A 103 12.26 -6.85 -8.25
CA LYS A 103 12.57 -6.23 -9.54
C LYS A 103 11.45 -5.28 -9.91
N VAL A 104 11.80 -4.06 -10.24
CA VAL A 104 10.85 -2.97 -10.46
C VAL A 104 11.10 -2.31 -11.81
N LYS A 105 10.04 -1.84 -12.45
CA LYS A 105 10.14 -1.01 -13.64
C LYS A 105 9.60 0.40 -13.35
N ILE A 106 9.84 1.34 -14.26
CA ILE A 106 9.22 2.66 -14.24
C ILE A 106 8.06 2.62 -15.23
N SER A 107 6.87 3.00 -14.77
CA SER A 107 5.67 3.07 -15.61
C SER A 107 5.77 4.17 -16.65
N ASN A 108 5.23 3.89 -17.84
CA ASN A 108 4.97 4.94 -18.84
C ASN A 108 3.70 5.74 -18.54
N ASN A 109 2.83 5.24 -17.64
CA ASN A 109 1.64 5.96 -17.19
C ASN A 109 2.03 7.01 -16.16
N ILE A 110 1.48 8.20 -16.27
CA ILE A 110 1.79 9.34 -15.40
C ILE A 110 0.77 9.40 -14.27
N ARG A 111 1.26 9.52 -13.03
CA ARG A 111 0.42 9.79 -11.86
C ARG A 111 -0.01 11.26 -11.86
N ASN A 112 -1.30 11.53 -11.85
CA ASN A 112 -1.81 12.88 -11.78
C ASN A 112 -1.81 13.38 -10.32
N SER A 113 -0.83 14.20 -9.94
CA SER A 113 -0.74 14.76 -8.59
C SER A 113 -1.82 15.79 -8.26
N LYS A 114 -2.55 16.27 -9.27
CA LYS A 114 -3.64 17.25 -9.10
C LYS A 114 -5.01 16.59 -8.92
N SER A 115 -5.10 15.28 -9.15
CA SER A 115 -6.34 14.54 -8.94
C SER A 115 -6.57 14.27 -7.45
N SER A 116 -7.73 14.65 -6.92
CA SER A 116 -8.10 14.34 -5.54
C SER A 116 -8.20 12.82 -5.27
N LEU A 117 -8.47 12.00 -6.30
CA LEU A 117 -8.55 10.55 -6.17
C LEU A 117 -7.19 9.90 -5.91
N THR A 118 -6.09 10.53 -6.33
CA THR A 118 -4.73 10.06 -6.06
C THR A 118 -4.44 9.92 -4.55
N TYR A 119 -5.07 10.78 -3.73
CA TYR A 119 -4.88 10.83 -2.27
C TYR A 119 -5.91 9.99 -1.49
N ILE A 120 -6.81 9.29 -2.19
CA ILE A 120 -7.88 8.50 -1.58
C ILE A 120 -7.71 7.03 -1.97
N LYS A 121 -7.77 6.13 -1.00
CA LYS A 121 -7.80 4.69 -1.28
C LYS A 121 -9.17 4.28 -1.81
N SER A 122 -9.48 4.74 -3.02
CA SER A 122 -10.77 4.50 -3.70
C SER A 122 -10.75 3.21 -4.49
N ILE A 123 -11.95 2.65 -4.77
CA ILE A 123 -12.10 1.49 -5.66
C ILE A 123 -11.90 1.83 -7.14
N ASN A 124 -11.68 3.10 -7.50
CA ASN A 124 -11.14 3.50 -8.80
C ASN A 124 -9.65 3.17 -8.87
N TYR A 125 -9.33 1.89 -8.85
CA TYR A 125 -7.96 1.37 -8.73
C TYR A 125 -7.48 0.69 -10.01
N LEU A 126 -8.21 0.88 -11.11
CA LEU A 126 -7.98 0.14 -12.35
C LEU A 126 -6.63 0.47 -12.97
N ASP A 127 -6.22 1.75 -13.00
CA ASP A 127 -4.92 2.16 -13.53
C ASP A 127 -3.76 1.46 -12.79
N ASN A 128 -3.87 1.37 -11.46
CA ASN A 128 -2.89 0.65 -10.65
C ASN A 128 -2.88 -0.85 -10.94
N LEU A 129 -4.06 -1.44 -11.09
CA LEU A 129 -4.21 -2.88 -11.34
C LEU A 129 -3.63 -3.27 -12.70
N LEU A 130 -4.02 -2.58 -13.76
CA LEU A 130 -3.55 -2.86 -15.12
C LEU A 130 -2.04 -2.68 -15.26
N GLU A 131 -1.47 -1.62 -14.67
CA GLU A 131 -0.03 -1.41 -14.69
C GLU A 131 0.72 -2.46 -13.86
N TYR A 132 0.13 -2.89 -12.73
CA TYR A 132 0.67 -3.98 -11.92
C TYR A 132 0.66 -5.30 -12.69
N GLU A 133 -0.44 -5.67 -13.34
CA GLU A 133 -0.59 -6.89 -14.15
C GLU A 133 0.42 -6.89 -15.30
N LYS A 134 0.54 -5.77 -16.02
CA LYS A 134 1.53 -5.60 -17.07
C LYS A 134 2.97 -5.76 -16.55
N ALA A 135 3.30 -5.20 -15.39
CA ALA A 135 4.61 -5.38 -14.79
C ALA A 135 4.89 -6.86 -14.48
N GLN A 136 3.88 -7.57 -13.94
CA GLN A 136 3.99 -9.01 -13.67
C GLN A 136 4.21 -9.85 -14.95
N GLU A 137 3.49 -9.55 -16.04
CA GLU A 137 3.66 -10.20 -17.34
C GLU A 137 5.07 -10.00 -17.91
N GLU A 138 5.67 -8.84 -17.66
CA GLU A 138 7.03 -8.49 -18.07
C GLU A 138 8.12 -9.03 -17.09
N GLY A 139 7.72 -9.74 -16.02
CA GLY A 139 8.64 -10.35 -15.04
C GLY A 139 9.11 -9.42 -13.92
N TYR A 140 8.46 -8.28 -13.74
CA TYR A 140 8.69 -7.37 -12.63
C TYR A 140 7.72 -7.62 -11.47
N ASN A 141 8.13 -7.28 -10.25
CA ASN A 141 7.31 -7.44 -9.06
C ASN A 141 6.42 -6.22 -8.80
N GLU A 142 6.81 -5.05 -9.31
CA GLU A 142 6.11 -3.78 -9.09
C GLU A 142 6.47 -2.79 -10.22
N SER A 143 5.65 -1.74 -10.38
CA SER A 143 5.94 -0.62 -11.28
C SER A 143 5.82 0.70 -10.53
N LEU A 144 6.79 1.60 -10.71
CA LEU A 144 6.82 2.93 -10.10
C LEU A 144 6.26 3.98 -11.05
N PHE A 145 5.41 4.85 -10.53
CA PHE A 145 4.90 5.99 -11.27
C PHE A 145 5.75 7.24 -11.05
N LEU A 146 5.96 7.97 -12.12
CA LEU A 146 6.33 9.38 -12.07
C LEU A 146 5.07 10.24 -12.21
N ASN A 147 5.09 11.44 -11.67
CA ASN A 147 4.01 12.41 -11.86
C ASN A 147 4.22 13.26 -13.13
N GLU A 148 3.29 14.18 -13.40
CA GLU A 148 3.33 15.10 -14.55
C GLU A 148 4.55 16.03 -14.59
N ASN A 149 5.31 16.13 -13.49
CA ASN A 149 6.56 16.90 -13.40
C ASN A 149 7.80 15.99 -13.45
N ASN A 150 7.66 14.72 -13.89
CA ASN A 150 8.71 13.70 -13.89
C ASN A 150 9.35 13.47 -12.50
N LYS A 151 8.55 13.63 -11.43
CA LYS A 151 8.98 13.32 -10.06
C LYS A 151 8.40 11.99 -9.62
N LEU A 152 9.20 11.22 -8.88
CA LEU A 152 8.80 9.95 -8.30
C LEU A 152 7.57 10.14 -7.41
N SER A 153 6.58 9.28 -7.58
CA SER A 153 5.34 9.29 -6.83
C SER A 153 5.24 8.06 -5.92
N GLU A 154 4.75 6.96 -6.42
CA GLU A 154 4.52 5.70 -5.69
C GLU A 154 4.61 4.50 -6.63
N GLY A 155 4.52 3.27 -6.09
CA GLY A 155 4.29 2.08 -6.88
C GLY A 155 2.79 1.83 -7.13
N CYS A 156 2.46 0.82 -7.94
CA CYS A 156 1.07 0.40 -8.15
C CYS A 156 0.37 0.03 -6.83
N THR A 157 1.11 -0.60 -5.92
CA THR A 157 0.58 -1.07 -4.64
C THR A 157 1.41 -0.64 -3.43
N THR A 158 2.48 0.13 -3.64
CA THR A 158 3.51 0.44 -2.63
C THR A 158 3.84 1.93 -2.58
N ASN A 159 4.37 2.40 -1.44
CA ASN A 159 5.15 3.62 -1.39
C ASN A 159 6.64 3.30 -1.56
N VAL A 160 7.43 4.30 -1.95
CA VAL A 160 8.84 4.15 -2.28
C VAL A 160 9.72 5.02 -1.41
N PHE A 161 10.86 4.48 -1.03
CA PHE A 161 11.95 5.14 -0.32
C PHE A 161 13.25 4.91 -1.06
N ILE A 162 14.12 5.90 -1.05
CA ILE A 162 15.49 5.77 -1.51
C ILE A 162 16.46 6.07 -0.36
N VAL A 163 17.63 5.46 -0.39
CA VAL A 163 18.73 5.79 0.51
C VAL A 163 19.86 6.41 -0.33
N LYS A 164 20.37 7.53 0.13
CA LYS A 164 21.54 8.19 -0.45
C LYS A 164 22.40 8.75 0.67
N ASP A 165 23.71 8.46 0.61
CA ASP A 165 24.69 8.91 1.61
C ASP A 165 24.28 8.58 3.07
N ASN A 166 23.71 7.38 3.28
CA ASN A 166 23.14 6.87 4.54
C ASN A 166 21.89 7.64 5.06
N GLU A 167 21.29 8.50 4.27
CA GLU A 167 20.05 9.18 4.62
C GLU A 167 18.86 8.62 3.81
N ILE A 168 17.69 8.52 4.47
CA ILE A 168 16.48 7.99 3.88
C ILE A 168 15.64 9.14 3.33
N TYR A 169 15.19 9.02 2.09
CA TYR A 169 14.31 9.97 1.42
C TYR A 169 13.07 9.27 0.88
N THR A 170 11.96 9.98 0.85
CA THR A 170 10.71 9.53 0.22
C THR A 170 10.06 10.70 -0.52
N PRO A 171 9.26 10.45 -1.56
CA PRO A 171 8.50 11.51 -2.22
C PRO A 171 7.69 12.34 -1.22
N SER A 172 7.69 13.67 -1.38
CA SER A 172 6.80 14.58 -0.65
C SER A 172 5.37 14.47 -1.16
N GLU A 173 4.37 14.82 -0.34
CA GLU A 173 2.96 14.70 -0.71
C GLU A 173 2.60 15.43 -2.02
N LYS A 174 3.33 16.49 -2.39
CA LYS A 174 3.16 17.21 -3.66
C LYS A 174 3.35 16.34 -4.89
N CYS A 175 4.06 15.21 -4.76
CA CYS A 175 4.29 14.28 -5.87
C CYS A 175 3.04 13.47 -6.25
N GLY A 176 1.99 13.46 -5.41
CA GLY A 176 0.72 12.81 -5.72
C GLY A 176 0.76 11.31 -5.52
N PHE A 177 0.52 10.84 -4.31
CA PHE A 177 0.46 9.42 -3.96
C PHE A 177 -0.49 9.19 -2.79
N LEU A 178 -0.85 7.93 -2.58
CA LEU A 178 -1.57 7.51 -1.39
C LEU A 178 -0.62 7.47 -0.19
N ASN A 179 -0.90 8.25 0.86
CA ASN A 179 -0.12 8.21 2.09
C ASN A 179 -0.32 6.86 2.81
N GLY A 180 0.67 5.95 2.65
CA GLY A 180 0.62 4.59 3.15
C GLY A 180 0.81 4.52 4.66
N ILE A 181 0.16 3.54 5.30
CA ILE A 181 0.26 3.32 6.76
C ILE A 181 1.69 2.91 7.13
N ILE A 182 2.29 2.01 6.37
CA ILE A 182 3.68 1.60 6.63
C ILE A 182 4.67 2.71 6.23
N ARG A 183 4.36 3.52 5.20
CA ARG A 183 5.14 4.73 4.92
C ARG A 183 5.16 5.65 6.15
N LYS A 184 3.99 5.91 6.73
CA LYS A 184 3.88 6.72 7.95
C LYS A 184 4.67 6.11 9.10
N TYR A 185 4.56 4.79 9.34
CA TYR A 185 5.35 4.10 10.34
C TYR A 185 6.86 4.35 10.16
N VAL A 186 7.38 4.24 8.93
CA VAL A 186 8.81 4.48 8.66
C VAL A 186 9.19 5.93 8.96
N ILE A 187 8.38 6.90 8.56
CA ILE A 187 8.63 8.33 8.84
C ILE A 187 8.61 8.62 10.35
N ASP A 188 7.69 8.01 11.08
CA ASP A 188 7.53 8.24 12.52
C ASP A 188 8.65 7.59 13.36
N ASN A 189 9.32 6.54 12.84
CA ASN A 189 10.31 5.77 13.60
C ASN A 189 11.77 5.94 13.11
N PHE A 190 11.98 6.53 11.94
CA PHE A 190 13.30 6.75 11.36
C PHE A 190 13.47 8.20 10.92
N LYS A 191 14.72 8.64 10.82
CA LYS A 191 15.04 9.95 10.25
C LYS A 191 14.87 9.91 8.73
N VAL A 192 13.71 10.39 8.25
CA VAL A 192 13.34 10.40 6.84
C VAL A 192 13.14 11.83 6.35
N TYR A 193 13.64 12.13 5.17
CA TYR A 193 13.44 13.41 4.50
C TYR A 193 12.44 13.28 3.36
N GLU A 194 11.42 14.11 3.36
CA GLU A 194 10.45 14.19 2.28
C GLU A 194 10.87 15.24 1.26
N LYS A 195 11.03 14.84 -0.01
CA LYS A 195 11.42 15.75 -1.10
C LYS A 195 10.84 15.29 -2.44
N GLU A 196 10.93 16.14 -3.44
CA GLU A 196 10.72 15.73 -4.83
C GLU A 196 11.96 14.97 -5.31
N ILE A 197 11.78 13.75 -5.80
CA ILE A 197 12.85 12.86 -6.25
C ILE A 197 12.72 12.73 -7.78
N SER A 198 13.79 13.01 -8.50
CA SER A 198 13.82 12.80 -9.96
C SER A 198 14.09 11.33 -10.32
N LYS A 199 13.88 10.97 -11.60
CA LYS A 199 14.25 9.63 -12.10
C LYS A 199 15.75 9.38 -11.95
N GLU A 200 16.58 10.37 -12.20
CA GLU A 200 18.04 10.29 -12.10
C GLU A 200 18.47 10.06 -10.65
N GLU A 201 17.85 10.77 -9.70
CA GLU A 201 18.11 10.56 -8.26
C GLU A 201 17.70 9.16 -7.83
N LEU A 202 16.55 8.65 -8.28
CA LEU A 202 16.11 7.27 -8.01
C LEU A 202 17.13 6.25 -8.53
N LEU A 203 17.58 6.38 -9.80
CA LEU A 203 18.50 5.43 -10.41
C LEU A 203 19.93 5.52 -9.89
N SER A 204 20.31 6.65 -9.28
CA SER A 204 21.61 6.86 -8.64
C SER A 204 21.61 6.65 -7.12
N ALA A 205 20.49 6.21 -6.55
CA ALA A 205 20.37 5.90 -5.13
C ALA A 205 21.29 4.73 -4.74
N ASP A 206 21.71 4.68 -3.49
CA ASP A 206 22.52 3.57 -2.96
C ASP A 206 21.64 2.36 -2.66
N GLU A 207 20.42 2.62 -2.13
CA GLU A 207 19.40 1.60 -1.86
C GLU A 207 18.02 2.13 -2.25
N VAL A 208 17.12 1.19 -2.57
CA VAL A 208 15.68 1.47 -2.75
C VAL A 208 14.89 0.41 -1.99
N PHE A 209 13.83 0.83 -1.29
CA PHE A 209 12.89 -0.10 -0.68
C PHE A 209 11.45 0.39 -0.82
N LEU A 210 10.53 -0.54 -0.78
CA LEU A 210 9.10 -0.30 -0.94
C LEU A 210 8.34 -0.71 0.32
N THR A 211 7.16 -0.10 0.51
CA THR A 211 6.33 -0.39 1.67
C THR A 211 4.85 -0.53 1.32
N ASN A 212 4.16 -1.50 1.89
CA ASN A 212 2.71 -1.56 1.98
C ASN A 212 2.26 -2.42 3.17
N SER A 213 0.96 -2.41 3.48
CA SER A 213 0.41 -3.07 4.66
C SER A 213 0.51 -4.60 4.65
N LEU A 214 0.79 -5.25 3.53
CA LEU A 214 0.91 -6.71 3.43
C LEU A 214 2.36 -7.17 3.32
N VAL A 215 3.18 -6.47 2.52
CA VAL A 215 4.61 -6.79 2.36
C VAL A 215 5.44 -6.20 3.50
N GLY A 216 4.89 -5.23 4.26
CA GLY A 216 5.69 -4.48 5.22
C GLY A 216 6.71 -3.62 4.51
N VAL A 217 7.99 -3.95 4.69
CA VAL A 217 9.14 -3.30 4.04
C VAL A 217 9.85 -4.33 3.18
N ILE A 218 10.11 -4.01 1.92
CA ILE A 218 10.83 -4.89 0.99
C ILE A 218 11.88 -4.12 0.19
N LYS A 219 13.08 -4.69 0.11
CA LYS A 219 14.15 -4.11 -0.71
C LYS A 219 13.84 -4.24 -2.19
N VAL A 220 14.33 -3.31 -2.97
CA VAL A 220 14.41 -3.38 -4.43
C VAL A 220 15.81 -3.83 -4.81
N SER A 221 15.89 -4.92 -5.56
CA SER A 221 17.18 -5.43 -6.06
C SER A 221 17.58 -4.82 -7.40
N GLU A 222 16.58 -4.41 -8.22
CA GLU A 222 16.82 -3.90 -9.56
C GLU A 222 15.68 -2.98 -10.03
N ILE A 223 16.03 -1.87 -10.70
CA ILE A 223 15.11 -1.03 -11.47
C ILE A 223 15.66 -0.90 -12.89
N GLU A 224 14.98 -1.45 -13.90
CA GLU A 224 15.37 -1.36 -15.32
C GLU A 224 16.86 -1.66 -15.58
N GLY A 225 17.41 -2.69 -14.92
CA GLY A 225 18.83 -3.08 -15.06
C GLY A 225 19.79 -2.41 -14.07
N TYR A 226 19.39 -1.35 -13.38
CA TYR A 226 20.14 -0.74 -12.30
C TYR A 226 20.00 -1.55 -11.02
N LYS A 227 21.12 -2.02 -10.44
CA LYS A 227 21.13 -2.87 -9.25
C LYS A 227 21.38 -2.07 -7.99
N PHE A 228 20.66 -2.40 -6.91
CA PHE A 228 20.76 -1.73 -5.62
C PHE A 228 21.27 -2.68 -4.54
N LYS A 229 22.00 -2.12 -3.59
CA LYS A 229 22.33 -2.79 -2.32
C LYS A 229 21.16 -2.63 -1.36
N SER A 230 21.21 -3.32 -0.23
CA SER A 230 20.26 -3.10 0.86
C SER A 230 20.96 -3.41 2.18
N LYS A 231 21.08 -2.39 3.01
CA LYS A 231 21.55 -2.47 4.38
C LYS A 231 20.59 -1.70 5.28
N ILE A 232 20.40 -0.41 5.01
CA ILE A 232 19.47 0.45 5.75
C ILE A 232 18.03 -0.03 5.55
N GLY A 233 17.64 -0.37 4.31
CA GLY A 233 16.32 -0.94 4.04
C GLY A 233 16.06 -2.26 4.79
N GLU A 234 17.08 -3.11 4.95
CA GLU A 234 16.98 -4.33 5.77
C GLU A 234 16.87 -4.03 7.27
N ASP A 235 17.57 -3.01 7.77
CA ASP A 235 17.46 -2.59 9.18
C ASP A 235 16.04 -2.03 9.46
N VAL A 236 15.49 -1.23 8.54
CA VAL A 236 14.11 -0.74 8.60
C VAL A 236 13.13 -1.92 8.60
N ARG A 237 13.33 -2.92 7.74
CA ARG A 237 12.50 -4.13 7.69
C ARG A 237 12.51 -4.88 9.00
N LYS A 238 13.68 -5.17 9.56
CA LYS A 238 13.82 -5.89 10.83
C LYS A 238 13.11 -5.17 11.97
N THR A 239 13.34 -3.86 12.12
CA THR A 239 12.65 -3.06 13.14
C THR A 239 11.13 -3.10 12.98
N TYR A 240 10.63 -3.05 11.74
CA TYR A 240 9.21 -3.18 11.46
C TYR A 240 8.67 -4.57 11.80
N GLU A 241 9.37 -5.64 11.43
CA GLU A 241 8.99 -7.03 11.72
C GLU A 241 8.95 -7.31 13.22
N GLU A 242 9.93 -6.81 13.97
CA GLU A 242 9.95 -6.87 15.43
C GLU A 242 8.73 -6.14 16.03
N TYR A 243 8.41 -4.96 15.51
CA TYR A 243 7.26 -4.17 15.95
C TYR A 243 5.93 -4.92 15.79
N ILE A 244 5.71 -5.61 14.67
CA ILE A 244 4.50 -6.39 14.41
C ILE A 244 4.58 -7.85 14.92
N GLY A 245 5.56 -8.18 15.74
CA GLY A 245 5.70 -9.49 16.39
C GLY A 245 6.18 -10.62 15.48
N ILE A 246 6.76 -10.33 14.32
CA ILE A 246 7.44 -11.33 13.48
C ILE A 246 8.83 -11.55 14.09
N ARG A 247 9.07 -12.75 14.62
CA ARG A 247 10.40 -13.15 15.09
C ARG A 247 11.06 -13.97 13.98
N GLU A 248 12.31 -13.65 13.65
CA GLU A 248 13.11 -14.53 12.78
C GLU A 248 13.21 -15.91 13.49
N GLU A 249 12.73 -16.95 12.82
CA GLU A 249 13.08 -18.32 13.24
C GLU A 249 14.59 -18.47 13.04
N LYS A 250 15.29 -18.75 14.17
CA LYS A 250 16.75 -18.94 14.18
C LYS A 250 17.14 -20.25 13.55
#